data_fe7ea769e40318ed90e5e3a5624cd150
#
_entry.id   fe7ea769e40318ed90e5e3a5624cd150
#
_cell.length_a   1.000
_cell.length_b   1.000
_cell.length_c   1.000
_cell.angle_alpha   90.00
_cell.angle_beta   90.00
_cell.angle_gamma   90.00
#
_symmetry.space_group_name_H-M   'P 1'
#
loop_
_entity.id
_entity.type
_entity.pdbx_description
1 polymer ?
#
loop_
_entity_poly.entity_id
_entity_poly.type
_entity_poly.pdbx_seq_one_letter_code
_entity_poly.pdbx_strand_id
1 'polypeptide(L)'
;MMRLPLHLLLALLFAAASVAQTKTNSFEKEILAFESSDKTNPPPKHAVLFTGSSSIRLWKTLTQDFPQYRVINRGFGGSQISDCIFFADRIVTPYEPNVIVFYAGGNDINAGKSPEQVFADFKVFATKVREALPETRLTYISIAPNPARWAQVDKVRAANRLIAEYTREHPKLGFIDTFSKMLGEDEQPLPDIYLADRLHMNAKGYALWKGIIAPLLEVAP
;
A
#
# COMPACT_ATOMS: atom_id res chain seq x y z
N MET A 1 -38.36 -74.63 -8.37
CA MET A 1 -37.72 -73.76 -7.43
C MET A 1 -36.43 -73.23 -8.09
N MET A 2 -36.52 -71.99 -8.62
CA MET A 2 -35.40 -71.34 -9.32
C MET A 2 -34.86 -70.23 -8.36
N ARG A 3 -33.59 -70.32 -8.02
CA ARG A 3 -32.90 -69.31 -7.19
C ARG A 3 -32.26 -68.28 -8.13
N LEU A 4 -32.70 -66.97 -8.00
CA LEU A 4 -32.06 -65.88 -8.69
C LEU A 4 -30.75 -65.49 -7.93
N PRO A 5 -29.66 -65.15 -8.61
CA PRO A 5 -28.48 -64.62 -7.99
C PRO A 5 -28.61 -63.07 -7.77
N LEU A 6 -28.33 -62.66 -6.59
CA LEU A 6 -28.26 -61.23 -6.16
C LEU A 6 -26.96 -60.60 -6.68
N HIS A 7 -27.02 -59.74 -7.69
CA HIS A 7 -25.87 -58.95 -8.13
C HIS A 7 -25.72 -57.74 -7.24
N LEU A 8 -24.66 -57.72 -6.45
CA LEU A 8 -24.23 -56.62 -5.64
C LEU A 8 -23.58 -55.55 -6.55
N LEU A 9 -24.26 -54.42 -6.76
CA LEU A 9 -23.75 -53.28 -7.52
C LEU A 9 -22.95 -52.42 -6.59
N LEU A 10 -21.61 -52.48 -6.65
CA LEU A 10 -20.69 -51.62 -5.88
C LEU A 10 -20.54 -50.27 -6.61
N ALA A 11 -21.25 -49.24 -6.16
CA ALA A 11 -21.11 -47.90 -6.67
C ALA A 11 -19.87 -47.25 -6.09
N LEU A 12 -18.79 -47.10 -6.87
CA LEU A 12 -17.61 -46.31 -6.55
C LEU A 12 -17.96 -44.83 -6.69
N LEU A 13 -18.14 -44.14 -5.55
CA LEU A 13 -18.21 -42.71 -5.48
C LEU A 13 -16.79 -42.12 -5.65
N PHE A 14 -16.46 -41.64 -6.84
CA PHE A 14 -15.31 -40.78 -7.05
C PHE A 14 -15.63 -39.37 -6.49
N ALA A 15 -15.13 -39.08 -5.30
CA ALA A 15 -15.07 -37.72 -4.82
C ALA A 15 -14.03 -36.92 -5.60
N ALA A 16 -14.47 -36.16 -6.60
CA ALA A 16 -13.61 -35.21 -7.30
C ALA A 16 -13.25 -34.08 -6.29
N ALA A 17 -12.06 -34.15 -5.72
CA ALA A 17 -11.49 -33.03 -4.97
C ALA A 17 -11.27 -31.88 -5.97
N SER A 18 -12.15 -30.88 -5.94
CA SER A 18 -11.98 -29.63 -6.65
C SER A 18 -10.77 -28.92 -6.02
N VAL A 19 -9.62 -29.00 -6.68
CA VAL A 19 -8.47 -28.17 -6.35
C VAL A 19 -8.87 -26.74 -6.75
N ALA A 20 -9.30 -25.94 -5.77
CA ALA A 20 -9.51 -24.54 -5.98
C ALA A 20 -8.18 -23.93 -6.42
N GLN A 21 -8.10 -23.58 -7.70
CA GLN A 21 -6.95 -22.90 -8.28
C GLN A 21 -6.90 -21.51 -7.63
N THR A 22 -6.04 -21.33 -6.62
CA THR A 22 -5.80 -20.03 -5.98
C THR A 22 -5.29 -19.10 -7.05
N LYS A 23 -6.11 -18.11 -7.42
CA LYS A 23 -5.75 -17.07 -8.38
C LYS A 23 -4.54 -16.35 -7.79
N THR A 24 -3.35 -16.62 -8.33
CA THR A 24 -2.10 -16.01 -7.86
C THR A 24 -2.23 -14.49 -8.02
N ASN A 25 -2.05 -13.74 -6.93
CA ASN A 25 -2.09 -12.28 -7.00
C ASN A 25 -0.94 -11.80 -7.92
N SER A 26 -1.21 -10.81 -8.78
CA SER A 26 -0.24 -10.29 -9.77
C SER A 26 1.06 -9.79 -9.15
N PHE A 27 1.06 -9.44 -7.86
CA PHE A 27 2.23 -8.95 -7.12
C PHE A 27 3.00 -10.04 -6.36
N GLU A 28 2.55 -11.30 -6.38
CA GLU A 28 3.17 -12.39 -5.62
C GLU A 28 4.68 -12.49 -5.85
N LYS A 29 5.13 -12.30 -7.10
CA LYS A 29 6.56 -12.34 -7.44
C LYS A 29 7.37 -11.24 -6.71
N GLU A 30 6.83 -10.02 -6.59
CA GLU A 30 7.49 -8.93 -5.88
C GLU A 30 7.55 -9.20 -4.37
N ILE A 31 6.47 -9.76 -3.82
CA ILE A 31 6.40 -10.09 -2.39
C ILE A 31 7.38 -11.22 -2.04
N LEU A 32 7.42 -12.29 -2.84
CA LEU A 32 8.39 -13.38 -2.69
C LEU A 32 9.85 -12.89 -2.79
N ALA A 33 10.11 -11.87 -3.62
CA ALA A 33 11.44 -11.26 -3.70
C ALA A 33 11.81 -10.53 -2.39
N PHE A 34 10.87 -9.85 -1.74
CA PHE A 34 11.10 -9.27 -0.40
C PHE A 34 11.40 -10.37 0.62
N GLU A 35 10.57 -11.39 0.72
CA GLU A 35 10.75 -12.51 1.66
C GLU A 35 12.08 -13.23 1.44
N SER A 36 12.48 -13.43 0.19
CA SER A 36 13.77 -14.05 -0.14
C SER A 36 14.96 -13.19 0.27
N SER A 37 14.88 -11.87 0.04
CA SER A 37 15.90 -10.92 0.48
C SER A 37 16.01 -10.89 2.00
N ASP A 38 14.88 -10.93 2.70
CA ASP A 38 14.81 -10.84 4.16
C ASP A 38 15.42 -12.08 4.86
N LYS A 39 15.43 -13.23 4.20
CA LYS A 39 16.10 -14.43 4.72
C LYS A 39 17.62 -14.28 4.80
N THR A 40 18.21 -13.52 3.88
CA THR A 40 19.65 -13.28 3.81
C THR A 40 20.07 -11.98 4.47
N ASN A 41 19.17 -11.01 4.50
CA ASN A 41 19.34 -9.65 5.01
C ASN A 41 18.12 -9.24 5.83
N PRO A 42 17.93 -9.75 7.04
CA PRO A 42 16.77 -9.43 7.87
C PRO A 42 16.64 -7.92 8.10
N PRO A 43 15.50 -7.29 7.77
CA PRO A 43 15.30 -5.89 8.05
C PRO A 43 15.31 -5.62 9.55
N PRO A 44 15.77 -4.43 9.97
CA PRO A 44 15.77 -4.07 11.38
C PRO A 44 14.33 -3.95 11.91
N LYS A 45 14.08 -4.44 13.11
CA LYS A 45 12.87 -4.15 13.88
C LYS A 45 12.84 -2.68 14.30
N HIS A 46 11.65 -2.16 14.59
CA HIS A 46 11.43 -0.79 15.07
C HIS A 46 11.93 0.29 14.10
N ALA A 47 11.97 -0.03 12.83
CA ALA A 47 12.34 0.88 11.75
C ALA A 47 11.16 1.78 11.31
N VAL A 48 11.44 2.71 10.41
CA VAL A 48 10.41 3.40 9.63
C VAL A 48 10.15 2.59 8.36
N LEU A 49 8.96 2.04 8.23
CA LEU A 49 8.53 1.26 7.08
C LEU A 49 7.79 2.15 6.08
N PHE A 50 8.31 2.30 4.88
CA PHE A 50 7.59 2.87 3.75
C PHE A 50 6.96 1.73 2.94
N THR A 51 5.64 1.77 2.77
CA THR A 51 4.90 0.74 2.02
C THR A 51 3.80 1.35 1.17
N GLY A 52 3.29 0.58 0.22
CA GLY A 52 2.23 0.98 -0.70
C GLY A 52 2.63 0.77 -2.16
N SER A 53 2.25 1.70 -3.04
CA SER A 53 2.32 1.50 -4.48
C SER A 53 3.66 1.91 -5.12
N SER A 54 3.64 2.03 -6.45
CA SER A 54 4.83 2.29 -7.28
C SER A 54 5.63 3.53 -6.87
N SER A 55 5.01 4.58 -6.33
CA SER A 55 5.75 5.76 -5.87
C SER A 55 6.70 5.44 -4.72
N ILE A 56 6.33 4.53 -3.82
CA ILE A 56 7.26 4.05 -2.80
C ILE A 56 8.30 3.11 -3.41
N ARG A 57 7.89 2.15 -4.27
CA ARG A 57 8.80 1.22 -4.94
C ARG A 57 9.91 1.93 -5.73
N LEU A 58 9.56 3.02 -6.40
CA LEU A 58 10.46 3.78 -7.26
C LEU A 58 11.34 4.78 -6.52
N TRP A 59 11.13 4.99 -5.23
CA TRP A 59 11.99 5.86 -4.40
C TRP A 59 13.32 5.18 -4.09
N LYS A 60 14.25 5.22 -5.05
CA LYS A 60 15.51 4.49 -4.97
C LYS A 60 16.50 5.07 -3.97
N THR A 61 16.37 6.36 -3.67
CA THR A 61 17.23 7.07 -2.71
C THR A 61 16.66 7.09 -1.29
N LEU A 62 15.56 6.34 -1.02
CA LEU A 62 14.81 6.43 0.23
C LEU A 62 15.70 6.32 1.48
N THR A 63 16.61 5.35 1.52
CA THR A 63 17.53 5.17 2.66
C THR A 63 18.53 6.33 2.80
N GLN A 64 19.03 6.86 1.68
CA GLN A 64 19.93 8.01 1.66
C GLN A 64 19.20 9.32 2.01
N ASP A 65 17.89 9.39 1.73
CA ASP A 65 17.07 10.57 2.01
C ASP A 65 16.73 10.71 3.49
N PHE A 66 16.72 9.60 4.24
CA PHE A 66 16.44 9.56 5.68
C PHE A 66 17.56 8.88 6.47
N PRO A 67 18.82 9.40 6.43
CA PRO A 67 20.00 8.72 6.99
C PRO A 67 19.96 8.60 8.52
N GLN A 68 19.15 9.43 9.20
CA GLN A 68 18.98 9.40 10.66
C GLN A 68 18.05 8.27 11.13
N TYR A 69 17.37 7.59 10.21
CA TYR A 69 16.43 6.51 10.52
C TYR A 69 16.86 5.19 9.88
N ARG A 70 16.51 4.09 10.53
CA ARG A 70 16.47 2.79 9.86
C ARG A 70 15.22 2.73 8.99
N VAL A 71 15.39 2.68 7.68
CA VAL A 71 14.28 2.75 6.73
C VAL A 71 14.16 1.44 5.98
N ILE A 72 12.93 0.94 5.86
CA ILE A 72 12.56 -0.24 5.06
C ILE A 72 11.63 0.22 3.92
N ASN A 73 11.94 -0.17 2.67
CA ASN A 73 11.07 0.04 1.53
C ASN A 73 10.34 -1.27 1.18
N ARG A 74 9.01 -1.26 1.27
CA ARG A 74 8.11 -2.35 0.86
C ARG A 74 7.00 -1.83 -0.06
N GLY A 75 7.35 -0.88 -0.93
CA GLY A 75 6.50 -0.49 -2.04
C GLY A 75 6.54 -1.53 -3.16
N PHE A 76 5.40 -1.84 -3.78
CA PHE A 76 5.30 -2.84 -4.85
C PHE A 76 4.31 -2.42 -5.94
N GLY A 77 4.65 -2.77 -7.18
CA GLY A 77 3.87 -2.59 -8.40
C GLY A 77 3.05 -1.31 -8.49
N GLY A 78 1.94 -1.36 -9.19
CA GLY A 78 0.87 -0.36 -9.23
C GLY A 78 -0.27 -0.75 -8.28
N SER A 79 0.05 -1.18 -7.06
CA SER A 79 -0.89 -1.77 -6.12
C SER A 79 -2.00 -0.80 -5.70
N GLN A 80 -3.17 -1.36 -5.45
CA GLN A 80 -4.28 -0.72 -4.77
C GLN A 80 -4.17 -0.92 -3.24
N ILE A 81 -4.99 -0.23 -2.47
CA ILE A 81 -5.03 -0.41 -1.01
C ILE A 81 -5.43 -1.85 -0.65
N SER A 82 -6.35 -2.46 -1.40
CA SER A 82 -6.75 -3.86 -1.23
C SER A 82 -5.60 -4.86 -1.37
N ASP A 83 -4.64 -4.59 -2.26
CA ASP A 83 -3.43 -5.41 -2.38
C ASP A 83 -2.52 -5.25 -1.15
N CYS A 84 -2.41 -4.02 -0.64
CA CYS A 84 -1.65 -3.74 0.59
C CYS A 84 -2.27 -4.43 1.81
N ILE A 85 -3.61 -4.49 1.91
CA ILE A 85 -4.33 -5.25 2.94
C ILE A 85 -4.01 -6.74 2.83
N PHE A 86 -4.06 -7.29 1.61
CA PHE A 86 -3.83 -8.72 1.36
C PHE A 86 -2.42 -9.15 1.78
N PHE A 87 -1.41 -8.33 1.49
CA PHE A 87 -0.02 -8.67 1.78
C PHE A 87 0.50 -8.13 3.13
N ALA A 88 -0.29 -7.42 3.93
CA ALA A 88 0.15 -6.77 5.15
C ALA A 88 0.84 -7.74 6.13
N ASP A 89 0.32 -8.96 6.27
CA ASP A 89 0.87 -9.99 7.18
C ASP A 89 2.24 -10.52 6.73
N ARG A 90 2.64 -10.23 5.50
CA ARG A 90 3.91 -10.69 4.91
C ARG A 90 4.95 -9.59 4.80
N ILE A 91 4.52 -8.33 4.55
CA ILE A 91 5.44 -7.22 4.25
C ILE A 91 5.26 -5.99 5.15
N VAL A 92 4.42 -6.06 6.17
CA VAL A 92 4.24 -4.98 7.14
C VAL A 92 4.41 -5.48 8.57
N THR A 93 3.53 -6.37 9.02
CA THR A 93 3.49 -6.82 10.43
C THR A 93 4.76 -7.54 10.89
N PRO A 94 5.47 -8.35 10.06
CA PRO A 94 6.66 -9.06 10.51
C PRO A 94 7.84 -8.16 10.89
N TYR A 95 7.83 -6.91 10.43
CA TYR A 95 8.94 -5.96 10.70
C TYR A 95 8.78 -5.21 12.03
N GLU A 96 7.60 -5.23 12.64
CA GLU A 96 7.30 -4.51 13.89
C GLU A 96 7.82 -3.05 13.84
N PRO A 97 7.44 -2.26 12.81
CA PRO A 97 7.95 -0.92 12.66
C PRO A 97 7.40 0.03 13.73
N ASN A 98 8.19 1.02 14.16
CA ASN A 98 7.67 2.10 15.00
C ASN A 98 6.74 3.04 14.23
N VAL A 99 7.06 3.25 12.96
CA VAL A 99 6.29 4.12 12.06
C VAL A 99 6.08 3.43 10.72
N ILE A 100 4.85 3.48 10.23
CA ILE A 100 4.50 3.12 8.85
C ILE A 100 4.16 4.40 8.09
N VAL A 101 4.85 4.63 6.98
CA VAL A 101 4.54 5.68 6.00
C VAL A 101 3.89 5.00 4.80
N PHE A 102 2.59 5.22 4.62
CA PHE A 102 1.77 4.49 3.67
C PHE A 102 1.30 5.37 2.52
N TYR A 103 1.51 4.92 1.28
CA TYR A 103 1.05 5.60 0.07
C TYR A 103 0.39 4.64 -0.90
N ALA A 104 -0.92 4.77 -1.10
CA ALA A 104 -1.72 4.08 -2.11
C ALA A 104 -3.01 4.89 -2.38
N GLY A 105 -3.90 4.40 -3.26
CA GLY A 105 -5.21 5.03 -3.54
C GLY A 105 -5.30 5.64 -4.93
N GLY A 106 -4.21 6.14 -5.51
CA GLY A 106 -4.23 6.68 -6.87
C GLY A 106 -4.56 5.63 -7.93
N ASN A 107 -4.13 4.38 -7.74
CA ASN A 107 -4.49 3.27 -8.63
C ASN A 107 -5.92 2.79 -8.41
N ASP A 108 -6.42 2.89 -7.19
CA ASP A 108 -7.81 2.62 -6.82
C ASP A 108 -8.78 3.54 -7.58
N ILE A 109 -8.52 4.86 -7.50
CA ILE A 109 -9.29 5.88 -8.26
C ILE A 109 -9.21 5.61 -9.77
N ASN A 110 -8.00 5.32 -10.28
CA ASN A 110 -7.79 5.03 -11.69
C ASN A 110 -8.48 3.73 -12.16
N ALA A 111 -8.65 2.77 -11.27
CA ALA A 111 -9.41 1.54 -11.51
C ALA A 111 -10.93 1.73 -11.37
N GLY A 112 -11.41 2.96 -11.09
CA GLY A 112 -12.83 3.31 -11.04
C GLY A 112 -13.45 3.33 -9.64
N LYS A 113 -12.68 3.06 -8.57
CA LYS A 113 -13.23 3.18 -7.21
C LYS A 113 -13.64 4.61 -6.89
N SER A 114 -14.71 4.75 -6.11
CA SER A 114 -15.12 6.05 -5.58
C SER A 114 -14.20 6.49 -4.42
N PRO A 115 -14.18 7.79 -4.06
CA PRO A 115 -13.46 8.27 -2.89
C PRO A 115 -13.83 7.55 -1.60
N GLU A 116 -15.11 7.20 -1.43
CA GLU A 116 -15.64 6.48 -0.26
C GLU A 116 -15.13 5.04 -0.21
N GLN A 117 -14.99 4.38 -1.37
CA GLN A 117 -14.41 3.04 -1.47
C GLN A 117 -12.92 3.06 -1.11
N VAL A 118 -12.16 4.04 -1.62
CA VAL A 118 -10.74 4.24 -1.25
C VAL A 118 -10.62 4.48 0.26
N PHE A 119 -11.46 5.32 0.81
CA PHE A 119 -11.49 5.58 2.25
C PHE A 119 -11.87 4.33 3.08
N ALA A 120 -12.85 3.56 2.61
CA ALA A 120 -13.24 2.30 3.27
C ALA A 120 -12.07 1.31 3.30
N ASP A 121 -11.38 1.13 2.18
CA ASP A 121 -10.19 0.27 2.10
C ASP A 121 -9.07 0.77 3.02
N PHE A 122 -8.83 2.10 3.09
CA PHE A 122 -7.85 2.66 4.02
C PHE A 122 -8.20 2.33 5.48
N LYS A 123 -9.48 2.44 5.87
CA LYS A 123 -9.91 2.06 7.23
C LYS A 123 -9.64 0.59 7.53
N VAL A 124 -9.89 -0.31 6.58
CA VAL A 124 -9.59 -1.74 6.75
C VAL A 124 -8.08 -1.94 6.93
N PHE A 125 -7.23 -1.30 6.11
CA PHE A 125 -5.78 -1.38 6.28
C PHE A 125 -5.33 -0.84 7.64
N ALA A 126 -5.82 0.33 8.04
CA ALA A 126 -5.50 0.94 9.32
C ALA A 126 -5.93 0.08 10.52
N THR A 127 -7.12 -0.51 10.46
CA THR A 127 -7.62 -1.43 11.50
C THR A 127 -6.72 -2.66 11.61
N LYS A 128 -6.40 -3.30 10.46
CA LYS A 128 -5.53 -4.48 10.43
C LYS A 128 -4.14 -4.19 11.02
N VAL A 129 -3.55 -3.05 10.68
CA VAL A 129 -2.26 -2.63 11.25
C VAL A 129 -2.37 -2.41 12.75
N ARG A 130 -3.40 -1.72 13.23
CA ARG A 130 -3.57 -1.42 14.66
C ARG A 130 -3.86 -2.64 15.52
N GLU A 131 -4.57 -3.62 14.99
CA GLU A 131 -4.81 -4.90 15.68
C GLU A 131 -3.51 -5.70 15.85
N ALA A 132 -2.68 -5.74 14.81
CA ALA A 132 -1.42 -6.48 14.85
C ALA A 132 -0.29 -5.71 15.56
N LEU A 133 -0.28 -4.38 15.47
CA LEU A 133 0.81 -3.48 15.90
C LEU A 133 0.23 -2.25 16.62
N PRO A 134 -0.32 -2.41 17.84
CA PRO A 134 -1.07 -1.36 18.53
C PRO A 134 -0.23 -0.11 18.86
N GLU A 135 1.09 -0.25 18.99
CA GLU A 135 2.00 0.86 19.31
C GLU A 135 2.53 1.57 18.05
N THR A 136 2.44 0.95 16.89
CA THR A 136 2.92 1.51 15.62
C THR A 136 2.11 2.73 15.19
N ARG A 137 2.79 3.82 14.83
CA ARG A 137 2.16 4.97 14.19
C ARG A 137 2.01 4.70 12.69
N LEU A 138 0.78 4.84 12.17
CA LEU A 138 0.49 4.75 10.73
C LEU A 138 0.21 6.14 10.19
N THR A 139 1.02 6.59 9.24
CA THR A 139 0.89 7.89 8.59
C THR A 139 0.63 7.71 7.10
N TYR A 140 -0.48 8.25 6.63
CA TYR A 140 -0.88 8.20 5.22
C TYR A 140 -0.35 9.40 4.47
N ILE A 141 0.36 9.18 3.35
CA ILE A 141 0.70 10.23 2.40
C ILE A 141 -0.51 10.47 1.50
N SER A 142 -0.95 11.71 1.36
CA SER A 142 -2.05 12.06 0.46
C SER A 142 -1.81 11.53 -0.94
N ILE A 143 -2.86 11.07 -1.60
CA ILE A 143 -2.79 10.70 -3.02
C ILE A 143 -2.30 11.92 -3.79
N ALA A 144 -1.15 11.78 -4.44
CA ALA A 144 -0.48 12.87 -5.14
C ALA A 144 -1.26 13.30 -6.39
N PRO A 145 -1.28 14.60 -6.71
CA PRO A 145 -1.73 15.05 -8.01
C PRO A 145 -0.77 14.57 -9.08
N ASN A 146 -1.23 14.32 -10.27
CA ASN A 146 -0.34 14.06 -11.39
C ASN A 146 -0.99 14.45 -12.72
N PRO A 147 -0.21 14.93 -13.71
CA PRO A 147 -0.78 15.38 -14.97
C PRO A 147 -1.43 14.27 -15.80
N ALA A 148 -0.95 13.02 -15.68
CA ALA A 148 -1.48 11.89 -16.45
C ALA A 148 -2.93 11.51 -16.05
N ARG A 149 -3.33 11.81 -14.82
CA ARG A 149 -4.66 11.47 -14.26
C ARG A 149 -5.39 12.71 -13.74
N TRP A 150 -5.04 13.88 -14.21
CA TRP A 150 -5.60 15.15 -13.70
C TRP A 150 -7.13 15.21 -13.81
N ALA A 151 -7.73 14.58 -14.84
CA ALA A 151 -9.17 14.48 -14.98
C ALA A 151 -9.88 13.82 -13.76
N GLN A 152 -9.14 13.16 -12.88
CA GLN A 152 -9.68 12.50 -11.68
C GLN A 152 -9.40 13.30 -10.39
N VAL A 153 -8.89 14.52 -10.50
CA VAL A 153 -8.44 15.34 -9.36
C VAL A 153 -9.51 15.54 -8.30
N ASP A 154 -10.76 15.73 -8.66
CA ASP A 154 -11.84 15.93 -7.69
C ASP A 154 -12.07 14.68 -6.83
N LYS A 155 -11.97 13.50 -7.42
CA LYS A 155 -12.03 12.23 -6.68
C LYS A 155 -10.83 12.09 -5.75
N VAL A 156 -9.64 12.48 -6.20
CA VAL A 156 -8.41 12.46 -5.38
C VAL A 156 -8.55 13.41 -4.19
N ARG A 157 -9.01 14.66 -4.43
CA ARG A 157 -9.26 15.64 -3.36
C ARG A 157 -10.29 15.13 -2.34
N ALA A 158 -11.36 14.51 -2.81
CA ALA A 158 -12.40 13.95 -1.95
C ALA A 158 -11.86 12.80 -1.07
N ALA A 159 -11.14 11.84 -1.67
CA ALA A 159 -10.52 10.74 -0.92
C ALA A 159 -9.51 11.25 0.12
N ASN A 160 -8.64 12.18 -0.27
CA ASN A 160 -7.66 12.80 0.63
C ASN A 160 -8.34 13.49 1.82
N ARG A 161 -9.44 14.22 1.58
CA ARG A 161 -10.20 14.88 2.64
C ARG A 161 -10.78 13.87 3.63
N LEU A 162 -11.45 12.82 3.15
CA LEU A 162 -12.04 11.77 3.99
C LEU A 162 -10.99 11.11 4.89
N ILE A 163 -9.83 10.78 4.31
CA ILE A 163 -8.73 10.15 5.08
C ILE A 163 -8.12 11.14 6.07
N ALA A 164 -7.91 12.40 5.68
CA ALA A 164 -7.38 13.42 6.57
C ALA A 164 -8.29 13.72 7.78
N GLU A 165 -9.61 13.76 7.57
CA GLU A 165 -10.59 13.92 8.63
C GLU A 165 -10.55 12.73 9.59
N TYR A 166 -10.58 11.52 9.08
CA TYR A 166 -10.52 10.31 9.89
C TYR A 166 -9.23 10.20 10.71
N THR A 167 -8.07 10.50 10.12
CA THR A 167 -6.80 10.38 10.84
C THR A 167 -6.67 11.38 12.00
N ARG A 168 -7.30 12.56 11.93
CA ARG A 168 -7.30 13.54 13.02
C ARG A 168 -8.03 13.07 14.27
N GLU A 169 -9.03 12.19 14.10
CA GLU A 169 -9.87 11.69 15.19
C GLU A 169 -9.31 10.39 15.82
N HIS A 170 -8.26 9.82 15.23
CA HIS A 170 -7.72 8.53 15.65
C HIS A 170 -6.27 8.65 16.12
N PRO A 171 -6.00 8.38 17.40
CA PRO A 171 -4.63 8.33 17.93
C PRO A 171 -3.76 7.37 17.13
N LYS A 172 -2.47 7.74 16.94
CA LYS A 172 -1.48 6.99 16.16
C LYS A 172 -1.75 6.88 14.65
N LEU A 173 -2.82 7.51 14.14
CA LEU A 173 -2.98 7.76 12.72
C LEU A 173 -2.49 9.18 12.38
N GLY A 174 -1.89 9.34 11.21
CA GLY A 174 -1.43 10.62 10.71
C GLY A 174 -1.72 10.81 9.23
N PHE A 175 -1.70 12.06 8.78
CA PHE A 175 -1.88 12.43 7.39
C PHE A 175 -0.78 13.40 6.98
N ILE A 176 -0.11 13.12 5.86
CA ILE A 176 0.93 13.96 5.26
C ILE A 176 0.37 14.57 3.98
N ASP A 177 0.12 15.87 4.00
CA ASP A 177 -0.34 16.59 2.81
C ASP A 177 0.82 16.91 1.87
N THR A 178 1.09 15.98 0.97
CA THR A 178 1.97 16.21 -0.18
C THR A 178 1.20 16.79 -1.36
N PHE A 179 -0.12 16.58 -1.43
CA PHE A 179 -0.94 16.99 -2.55
C PHE A 179 -0.86 18.51 -2.78
N SER A 180 -1.12 19.30 -1.75
CA SER A 180 -1.13 20.77 -1.87
C SER A 180 0.25 21.35 -2.23
N LYS A 181 1.33 20.69 -1.78
CA LYS A 181 2.72 21.11 -2.05
C LYS A 181 3.24 20.73 -3.42
N MET A 182 2.53 19.87 -4.13
CA MET A 182 2.84 19.44 -5.49
C MET A 182 2.06 20.24 -6.55
N LEU A 183 1.28 21.24 -6.14
CA LEU A 183 0.57 22.15 -7.03
C LEU A 183 1.32 23.47 -7.18
N GLY A 184 1.25 24.06 -8.38
CA GLY A 184 1.68 25.42 -8.68
C GLY A 184 0.63 26.45 -8.25
N GLU A 185 0.95 27.73 -8.47
CA GLU A 185 0.05 28.87 -8.21
C GLU A 185 -1.25 28.82 -9.06
N ASP A 186 -1.20 28.13 -10.20
CA ASP A 186 -2.32 27.86 -11.09
C ASP A 186 -3.18 26.68 -10.66
N GLU A 187 -2.90 26.12 -9.48
CA GLU A 187 -3.52 24.90 -8.94
C GLU A 187 -3.33 23.64 -9.82
N GLN A 188 -2.38 23.66 -10.77
CA GLN A 188 -2.03 22.49 -11.59
C GLN A 188 -0.83 21.76 -10.99
N PRO A 189 -0.64 20.46 -11.29
CA PRO A 189 0.54 19.73 -10.87
C PRO A 189 1.82 20.38 -11.39
N LEU A 190 2.80 20.60 -10.51
CA LEU A 190 4.11 21.13 -10.90
C LEU A 190 4.71 20.27 -12.03
N PRO A 191 5.02 20.84 -13.21
CA PRO A 191 5.35 20.04 -14.39
C PRO A 191 6.72 19.37 -14.31
N ASP A 192 7.65 19.92 -13.54
CA ASP A 192 9.07 19.54 -13.51
C ASP A 192 9.42 18.49 -12.45
N ILE A 193 8.43 18.00 -11.67
CA ILE A 193 8.63 17.00 -10.62
C ILE A 193 8.27 15.57 -11.05
N TYR A 194 7.88 15.37 -12.32
CA TYR A 194 7.45 14.08 -12.85
C TYR A 194 8.44 13.55 -13.91
N LEU A 195 8.41 12.24 -14.13
CA LEU A 195 9.03 11.57 -15.26
C LEU A 195 8.24 11.85 -16.58
N ALA A 196 8.75 11.36 -17.69
CA ALA A 196 8.09 11.51 -18.99
C ALA A 196 6.68 10.91 -19.07
N ASP A 197 6.38 9.93 -18.22
CA ASP A 197 5.04 9.34 -18.10
C ASP A 197 4.02 10.26 -17.41
N ARG A 198 4.45 11.39 -16.87
CA ARG A 198 3.65 12.41 -16.20
C ARG A 198 2.85 11.86 -14.99
N LEU A 199 3.25 10.70 -14.48
CA LEU A 199 2.63 9.97 -13.38
C LEU A 199 3.60 9.78 -12.21
N HIS A 200 4.78 9.22 -12.49
CA HIS A 200 5.77 8.92 -11.48
C HIS A 200 6.71 10.11 -11.26
N MET A 201 7.12 10.29 -10.01
CA MET A 201 8.03 11.37 -9.64
C MET A 201 9.44 11.11 -10.15
N ASN A 202 10.12 12.20 -10.54
CA ASN A 202 11.56 12.24 -10.75
C ASN A 202 12.29 12.61 -9.44
N ALA A 203 13.61 12.83 -9.50
CA ALA A 203 14.43 13.18 -8.33
C ALA A 203 13.94 14.46 -7.60
N LYS A 204 13.44 15.47 -8.34
CA LYS A 204 12.89 16.70 -7.74
C LYS A 204 11.61 16.40 -6.97
N GLY A 205 10.74 15.54 -7.49
CA GLY A 205 9.51 15.14 -6.82
C GLY A 205 9.79 14.39 -5.51
N TYR A 206 10.77 13.49 -5.51
CA TYR A 206 11.19 12.82 -4.27
C TYR A 206 11.89 13.76 -3.29
N ALA A 207 12.67 14.74 -3.75
CA ALA A 207 13.25 15.76 -2.89
C ALA A 207 12.16 16.61 -2.21
N LEU A 208 11.09 16.96 -2.93
CA LEU A 208 9.93 17.64 -2.37
C LEU A 208 9.26 16.77 -1.29
N TRP A 209 8.98 15.50 -1.58
CA TRP A 209 8.39 14.58 -0.60
C TRP A 209 9.27 14.42 0.64
N LYS A 210 10.59 14.26 0.47
CA LYS A 210 11.55 14.23 1.56
C LYS A 210 11.40 15.44 2.50
N GLY A 211 11.37 16.64 1.93
CA GLY A 211 11.25 17.89 2.70
C GLY A 211 9.96 17.99 3.51
N ILE A 212 8.86 17.38 3.00
CA ILE A 212 7.56 17.36 3.68
C ILE A 212 7.51 16.27 4.75
N ILE A 213 8.07 15.10 4.48
CA ILE A 213 7.95 13.92 5.34
C ILE A 213 8.95 13.98 6.51
N ALA A 214 10.19 14.45 6.28
CA ALA A 214 11.24 14.39 7.29
C ALA A 214 10.86 15.05 8.64
N PRO A 215 10.30 16.26 8.69
CA PRO A 215 9.91 16.89 9.96
C PRO A 215 8.86 16.09 10.74
N LEU A 216 8.02 15.33 10.04
CA LEU A 216 6.94 14.55 10.65
C LEU A 216 7.40 13.20 11.22
N LEU A 217 8.58 12.73 10.80
CA LEU A 217 9.22 11.56 11.41
C LEU A 217 9.93 11.91 12.72
N GLU A 218 10.41 13.14 12.86
CA GLU A 218 11.12 13.63 14.08
C GLU A 218 10.20 13.77 15.30
N VAL A 219 8.90 13.96 15.07
CA VAL A 219 7.89 14.16 16.14
C VAL A 219 7.36 12.81 16.68
N ALA A 220 7.90 11.69 16.22
CA ALA A 220 7.51 10.36 16.73
C ALA A 220 8.32 10.06 18.01
N PRO A 221 7.67 9.94 19.19
CA PRO A 221 8.33 9.49 20.41
C PRO A 221 8.85 8.08 20.29
#